data_5c8c6fd501dce99d2c0a1ad689b3a6c4
#
_entry.id   5c8c6fd501dce99d2c0a1ad689b3a6c4
#
_cell.length_a   1.000
_cell.length_b   1.000
_cell.length_c   1.000
_cell.angle_alpha   90.00
_cell.angle_beta   90.00
_cell.angle_gamma   90.00
#
_symmetry.space_group_name_H-M   'P 1'
#
loop_
_entity.id
_entity.type
_entity.pdbx_description
1 polymer ?
#
loop_
_entity_poly.entity_id
_entity_poly.type
_entity_poly.pdbx_seq_one_letter_code
_entity_poly.pdbx_strand_id
1 'polypeptide(L)'
;SKGGNNYMLETFLNVVPITIIAGIIYVIYRIIKIKKNKLSVNYFYEIVKFIFVCYLTGLINLVLVPSNLWSHFWFYVKNGYSTGDSLGWFSGSFNFVPSLYKYLIKGELSIGTWIRDMLIGNMLMFIPMGIMLPLVFKNINKKNIFVIAILITLSIEILQPIVGRSFDIDDIIMNFIGSIIGYLAVTIFIKLKETNK
;
A
#
# COMPACT_ATOMS: atom_id res chain seq x y z
N SER A 1 17.95 -14.19 -13.76
CA SER A 1 16.52 -14.13 -13.32
C SER A 1 16.26 -14.72 -11.93
N LYS A 2 17.19 -15.45 -11.30
CA LYS A 2 16.99 -15.99 -9.93
C LYS A 2 17.15 -14.94 -8.80
N GLY A 3 17.83 -13.82 -9.04
CA GLY A 3 18.04 -12.79 -8.03
C GLY A 3 16.80 -11.96 -7.70
N GLY A 4 15.98 -11.62 -8.68
CA GLY A 4 14.81 -10.74 -8.49
C GLY A 4 13.70 -11.35 -7.64
N ASN A 5 13.46 -12.65 -7.73
CA ASN A 5 12.42 -13.34 -6.95
C ASN A 5 12.77 -13.40 -5.45
N ASN A 6 14.05 -13.49 -5.09
CA ASN A 6 14.48 -13.52 -3.70
C ASN A 6 14.29 -12.17 -3.00
N TYR A 7 14.60 -11.04 -3.67
CA TYR A 7 14.43 -9.70 -3.10
C TYR A 7 12.96 -9.36 -2.82
N MET A 8 12.04 -9.70 -3.74
CA MET A 8 10.60 -9.50 -3.49
C MET A 8 10.12 -10.32 -2.29
N LEU A 9 10.50 -11.60 -2.22
CA LEU A 9 10.11 -12.47 -1.12
C LEU A 9 10.66 -11.96 0.22
N GLU A 10 11.91 -11.56 0.28
CA GLU A 10 12.54 -10.98 1.48
C GLU A 10 11.82 -9.70 1.92
N THR A 11 11.47 -8.81 0.98
CA THR A 11 10.73 -7.59 1.28
C THR A 11 9.36 -7.90 1.88
N PHE A 12 8.62 -8.85 1.31
CA PHE A 12 7.33 -9.28 1.87
C PHE A 12 7.49 -9.93 3.25
N LEU A 13 8.48 -10.80 3.44
CA LEU A 13 8.73 -11.43 4.74
C LEU A 13 9.09 -10.41 5.83
N ASN A 14 9.76 -9.34 5.49
CA ASN A 14 10.09 -8.25 6.42
C ASN A 14 8.87 -7.45 6.88
N VAL A 15 7.80 -7.40 6.07
CA VAL A 15 6.55 -6.70 6.40
C VAL A 15 5.67 -7.51 7.37
N VAL A 16 5.76 -8.84 7.35
CA VAL A 16 4.91 -9.75 8.13
C VAL A 16 4.98 -9.48 9.63
N PRO A 17 6.16 -9.38 10.28
CA PRO A 17 6.22 -9.17 11.73
C PRO A 17 5.53 -7.90 12.20
N ILE A 18 5.74 -6.76 11.50
CA ILE A 18 5.13 -5.49 11.89
C ILE A 18 3.61 -5.52 11.67
N THR A 19 3.15 -6.19 10.63
CA THR A 19 1.73 -6.38 10.36
C THR A 19 1.05 -7.21 11.43
N ILE A 20 1.70 -8.27 11.92
CA ILE A 20 1.20 -9.10 13.04
C ILE A 20 1.11 -8.25 14.32
N ILE A 21 2.15 -7.49 14.65
CA ILE A 21 2.17 -6.63 15.83
C ILE A 21 1.04 -5.59 15.77
N ALA A 22 0.87 -4.91 14.62
CA ALA A 22 -0.21 -3.95 14.42
C ALA A 22 -1.59 -4.60 14.54
N GLY A 23 -1.76 -5.81 14.00
CA GLY A 23 -2.99 -6.60 14.15
C GLY A 23 -3.31 -6.92 15.60
N ILE A 24 -2.33 -7.36 16.38
CA ILE A 24 -2.49 -7.65 17.81
C ILE A 24 -2.89 -6.38 18.58
N ILE A 25 -2.17 -5.27 18.35
CA ILE A 25 -2.47 -3.98 18.99
C ILE A 25 -3.91 -3.54 18.64
N TYR A 26 -4.30 -3.67 17.38
CA TYR A 26 -5.66 -3.33 16.96
C TYR A 26 -6.72 -4.19 17.67
N VAL A 27 -6.51 -5.50 17.76
CA VAL A 27 -7.45 -6.41 18.45
C VAL A 27 -7.59 -6.04 19.92
N ILE A 28 -6.48 -5.82 20.62
CA ILE A 28 -6.49 -5.40 22.04
C ILE A 28 -7.26 -4.07 22.19
N TYR A 29 -6.95 -3.07 21.37
CA TYR A 29 -7.66 -1.79 21.35
C TYR A 29 -9.17 -1.97 21.15
N ARG A 30 -9.58 -2.80 20.17
CA ARG A 30 -11.01 -3.06 19.89
C ARG A 30 -11.72 -3.75 21.02
N ILE A 31 -11.10 -4.74 21.66
CA ILE A 31 -11.68 -5.45 22.83
C ILE A 31 -11.92 -4.45 23.96
N ILE A 32 -10.93 -3.62 24.28
CA ILE A 32 -11.04 -2.61 25.34
C ILE A 32 -12.17 -1.62 25.02
N LYS A 33 -12.22 -1.11 23.76
CA LYS A 33 -13.22 -0.15 23.32
C LYS A 33 -14.64 -0.72 23.34
N ILE A 34 -14.83 -1.97 22.90
CA ILE A 34 -16.13 -2.67 22.92
C ILE A 34 -16.60 -2.84 24.36
N LYS A 35 -15.73 -3.33 25.27
CA LYS A 35 -16.07 -3.52 26.68
C LYS A 35 -16.41 -2.20 27.38
N LYS A 36 -15.57 -1.17 27.18
CA LYS A 36 -15.74 0.15 27.84
C LYS A 36 -17.04 0.83 27.42
N ASN A 37 -17.38 0.79 26.13
CA ASN A 37 -18.53 1.52 25.57
C ASN A 37 -19.79 0.63 25.39
N LYS A 38 -19.77 -0.63 25.82
CA LYS A 38 -20.85 -1.61 25.67
C LYS A 38 -21.41 -1.66 24.24
N LEU A 39 -20.52 -1.64 23.23
CA LEU A 39 -20.89 -1.59 21.83
C LEU A 39 -21.47 -2.94 21.36
N SER A 40 -22.52 -2.90 20.55
CA SER A 40 -22.95 -4.07 19.77
C SER A 40 -21.89 -4.41 18.71
N VAL A 41 -21.55 -5.69 18.59
CA VAL A 41 -20.49 -6.16 17.70
C VAL A 41 -21.10 -6.78 16.45
N ASN A 42 -20.78 -6.20 15.29
CA ASN A 42 -20.99 -6.87 14.01
C ASN A 42 -19.65 -7.48 13.57
N TYR A 43 -19.52 -8.80 13.71
CA TYR A 43 -18.28 -9.54 13.44
C TYR A 43 -17.76 -9.32 12.01
N PHE A 44 -18.62 -9.23 11.00
CA PHE A 44 -18.19 -8.98 9.64
C PHE A 44 -17.44 -7.64 9.51
N TYR A 45 -17.99 -6.57 10.07
CA TYR A 45 -17.33 -5.26 10.05
C TYR A 45 -16.05 -5.23 10.86
N GLU A 46 -15.97 -5.96 11.97
CA GLU A 46 -14.73 -6.04 12.76
C GLU A 46 -13.62 -6.78 12.00
N ILE A 47 -13.96 -7.87 11.30
CA ILE A 47 -13.01 -8.60 10.45
C ILE A 47 -12.52 -7.70 9.32
N VAL A 48 -13.41 -6.99 8.61
CA VAL A 48 -13.03 -6.09 7.53
C VAL A 48 -12.10 -4.99 8.03
N LYS A 49 -12.40 -4.37 9.18
CA LYS A 49 -11.52 -3.35 9.78
C LYS A 49 -10.16 -3.92 10.19
N PHE A 50 -10.13 -5.12 10.75
CA PHE A 50 -8.88 -5.80 11.10
C PHE A 50 -8.01 -6.03 9.86
N ILE A 51 -8.59 -6.59 8.80
CA ILE A 51 -7.88 -6.81 7.52
C ILE A 51 -7.41 -5.47 6.95
N PHE A 52 -8.23 -4.42 7.04
CA PHE A 52 -7.86 -3.08 6.58
C PHE A 52 -6.66 -2.49 7.33
N VAL A 53 -6.61 -2.63 8.65
CA VAL A 53 -5.47 -2.20 9.47
C VAL A 53 -4.20 -2.97 9.10
N CYS A 54 -4.29 -4.30 8.96
CA CYS A 54 -3.17 -5.13 8.53
C CYS A 54 -2.69 -4.72 7.13
N TYR A 55 -3.60 -4.52 6.18
CA TYR A 55 -3.29 -4.06 4.84
C TYR A 55 -2.61 -2.68 4.83
N LEU A 56 -3.15 -1.69 5.56
CA LEU A 56 -2.55 -0.36 5.64
C LEU A 56 -1.15 -0.40 6.25
N THR A 57 -0.96 -1.19 7.31
CA THR A 57 0.36 -1.36 7.92
C THR A 57 1.35 -1.95 6.93
N GLY A 58 0.94 -2.98 6.19
CA GLY A 58 1.75 -3.59 5.15
C GLY A 58 2.08 -2.61 4.02
N LEU A 59 1.07 -1.89 3.52
CA LEU A 59 1.24 -0.90 2.47
C LEU A 59 2.20 0.22 2.90
N ILE A 60 1.98 0.83 4.06
CA ILE A 60 2.86 1.88 4.59
C ILE A 60 4.29 1.38 4.71
N ASN A 61 4.48 0.16 5.21
CA ASN A 61 5.81 -0.42 5.31
C ASN A 61 6.48 -0.60 3.93
N LEU A 62 5.74 -1.09 2.94
CA LEU A 62 6.26 -1.29 1.59
C LEU A 62 6.59 0.02 0.87
N VAL A 63 5.81 1.08 1.05
CA VAL A 63 5.93 2.30 0.26
C VAL A 63 6.61 3.47 0.98
N LEU A 64 6.59 3.51 2.32
CA LEU A 64 7.12 4.62 3.13
C LEU A 64 8.23 4.21 4.11
N VAL A 65 8.73 2.99 4.05
CA VAL A 65 9.89 2.58 4.84
C VAL A 65 11.09 2.39 3.90
N PRO A 66 12.29 2.89 4.26
CA PRO A 66 13.50 2.64 3.47
C PRO A 66 13.69 1.15 3.22
N SER A 67 13.97 0.77 1.99
CA SER A 67 14.05 -0.64 1.57
C SER A 67 15.10 -1.45 2.33
N ASN A 68 16.15 -0.78 2.80
CA ASN A 68 17.27 -1.39 3.55
C ASN A 68 17.10 -1.34 5.08
N LEU A 69 16.03 -0.70 5.61
CA LEU A 69 15.83 -0.58 7.06
C LEU A 69 15.82 -1.94 7.76
N TRP A 70 15.08 -2.89 7.19
CA TRP A 70 14.93 -4.22 7.81
C TRP A 70 16.22 -5.03 7.73
N SER A 71 16.98 -4.94 6.66
CA SER A 71 18.29 -5.61 6.55
C SER A 71 19.30 -5.06 7.58
N HIS A 72 19.31 -3.73 7.78
CA HIS A 72 20.12 -3.09 8.83
C HIS A 72 19.68 -3.51 10.23
N PHE A 73 18.35 -3.56 10.47
CA PHE A 73 17.81 -4.01 11.75
C PHE A 73 18.20 -5.45 12.08
N TRP A 74 17.99 -6.37 11.14
CA TRP A 74 18.35 -7.77 11.35
C TRP A 74 19.86 -8.00 11.46
N PHE A 75 20.64 -7.23 10.71
CA PHE A 75 22.10 -7.25 10.84
C PHE A 75 22.53 -6.83 12.25
N TYR A 76 21.95 -5.73 12.77
CA TYR A 76 22.22 -5.27 14.14
C TYR A 76 21.83 -6.31 15.19
N VAL A 77 20.64 -6.90 15.07
CA VAL A 77 20.18 -7.94 16.00
C VAL A 77 21.11 -9.16 16.02
N LYS A 78 21.63 -9.54 14.85
CA LYS A 78 22.49 -10.71 14.71
C LYS A 78 23.93 -10.45 15.18
N ASN A 79 24.47 -9.28 14.91
CA ASN A 79 25.91 -9.00 15.09
C ASN A 79 26.22 -8.06 16.26
N GLY A 80 25.23 -7.36 16.82
CA GLY A 80 25.40 -6.42 17.93
C GLY A 80 26.00 -5.06 17.53
N TYR A 81 26.22 -4.79 16.24
CA TYR A 81 26.72 -3.51 15.73
C TYR A 81 26.05 -3.14 14.40
N SER A 82 26.05 -1.83 14.07
CA SER A 82 25.48 -1.32 12.84
C SER A 82 26.36 -1.58 11.62
N THR A 83 25.77 -1.72 10.44
CA THR A 83 26.48 -1.80 9.14
C THR A 83 27.31 -0.54 8.85
N GLY A 84 26.95 0.60 9.46
CA GLY A 84 27.54 1.90 9.15
C GLY A 84 26.98 2.55 7.88
N ASP A 85 26.19 1.84 7.11
CA ASP A 85 25.58 2.37 5.88
C ASP A 85 24.43 3.31 6.17
N SER A 86 24.23 4.33 5.31
CA SER A 86 23.12 5.26 5.39
C SER A 86 21.80 4.58 5.00
N LEU A 87 20.72 4.92 5.70
CA LEU A 87 19.35 4.53 5.31
C LEU A 87 18.84 5.31 4.08
N GLY A 88 19.65 6.25 3.57
CA GLY A 88 19.30 7.03 2.38
C GLY A 88 18.18 8.07 2.62
N TRP A 89 17.99 8.54 3.85
CA TRP A 89 17.02 9.61 4.13
C TRP A 89 17.31 10.84 3.25
N PHE A 90 16.25 11.43 2.70
CA PHE A 90 16.29 12.61 1.82
C PHE A 90 17.12 12.45 0.54
N SER A 91 17.41 11.22 0.11
CA SER A 91 18.17 10.93 -1.12
C SER A 91 17.27 10.60 -2.32
N GLY A 92 15.95 10.73 -2.18
CA GLY A 92 15.01 10.41 -3.25
C GLY A 92 15.11 11.35 -4.45
N SER A 93 14.76 10.84 -5.61
CA SER A 93 14.71 11.60 -6.88
C SER A 93 13.26 11.96 -7.24
N PHE A 94 13.10 12.80 -8.27
CA PHE A 94 11.79 13.21 -8.76
C PHE A 94 11.66 12.88 -10.24
N ASN A 95 10.66 12.08 -10.61
CA ASN A 95 10.30 11.74 -11.98
C ASN A 95 8.90 12.26 -12.31
N PHE A 96 8.85 13.39 -13.03
CA PHE A 96 7.59 14.03 -13.42
C PHE A 96 7.12 13.64 -14.82
N VAL A 97 7.89 12.84 -15.57
CA VAL A 97 7.55 12.46 -16.94
C VAL A 97 7.10 11.02 -16.97
N PRO A 98 5.81 10.74 -17.24
CA PRO A 98 5.30 9.38 -17.26
C PRO A 98 6.08 8.47 -18.21
N SER A 99 6.42 7.27 -17.78
CA SER A 99 7.10 6.28 -18.62
C SER A 99 6.27 5.88 -19.82
N LEU A 100 4.95 5.87 -19.69
CA LEU A 100 4.03 5.63 -20.79
C LEU A 100 4.13 6.71 -21.88
N TYR A 101 4.32 7.98 -21.50
CA TYR A 101 4.55 9.07 -22.45
C TYR A 101 5.88 8.88 -23.18
N LYS A 102 6.95 8.54 -22.48
CA LYS A 102 8.27 8.26 -23.07
C LYS A 102 8.19 7.11 -24.07
N TYR A 103 7.44 6.07 -23.74
CA TYR A 103 7.25 4.91 -24.60
C TYR A 103 6.40 5.22 -25.85
N LEU A 104 5.18 5.75 -25.65
CA LEU A 104 4.20 5.89 -26.75
C LEU A 104 4.52 7.05 -27.69
N ILE A 105 5.07 8.15 -27.18
CA ILE A 105 5.23 9.39 -27.95
C ILE A 105 6.67 9.59 -28.38
N LYS A 106 7.63 9.30 -27.52
CA LYS A 106 9.04 9.50 -27.85
C LYS A 106 9.73 8.26 -28.40
N GLY A 107 9.14 7.07 -28.24
CA GLY A 107 9.75 5.81 -28.67
C GLY A 107 11.08 5.48 -27.95
N GLU A 108 11.35 6.14 -26.83
CA GLU A 108 12.61 6.05 -26.08
C GLU A 108 12.74 4.79 -25.23
N LEU A 109 11.62 4.13 -24.92
CA LEU A 109 11.59 2.94 -24.06
C LEU A 109 10.93 1.78 -24.80
N SER A 110 11.60 0.63 -24.82
CA SER A 110 10.86 -0.63 -24.91
C SER A 110 10.19 -0.87 -23.57
N ILE A 111 8.90 -1.25 -23.53
CA ILE A 111 8.28 -1.73 -22.30
C ILE A 111 9.00 -3.03 -21.92
N GLY A 112 10.14 -2.91 -21.21
CA GLY A 112 10.81 -4.02 -20.59
C GLY A 112 9.89 -4.64 -19.54
N THR A 113 10.04 -5.92 -19.30
CA THR A 113 9.27 -6.66 -18.28
C THR A 113 9.28 -5.93 -16.92
N TRP A 114 10.40 -5.30 -16.56
CA TRP A 114 10.56 -4.59 -15.29
C TRP A 114 9.63 -3.38 -15.13
N ILE A 115 9.52 -2.49 -16.14
CA ILE A 115 8.62 -1.32 -16.09
C ILE A 115 7.17 -1.78 -16.00
N ARG A 116 6.80 -2.75 -16.83
CA ARG A 116 5.46 -3.34 -16.81
C ARG A 116 5.12 -3.93 -15.44
N ASP A 117 6.04 -4.69 -14.86
CA ASP A 117 5.81 -5.37 -13.59
C ASP A 117 5.70 -4.36 -12.43
N MET A 118 6.45 -3.24 -12.49
CA MET A 118 6.36 -2.15 -11.52
C MET A 118 5.01 -1.42 -11.62
N LEU A 119 4.57 -1.06 -12.84
CA LEU A 119 3.28 -0.40 -13.07
C LEU A 119 2.10 -1.26 -12.62
N ILE A 120 2.11 -2.55 -12.99
CA ILE A 120 1.07 -3.50 -12.59
C ILE A 120 1.11 -3.74 -11.07
N GLY A 121 2.30 -3.84 -10.49
CA GLY A 121 2.48 -4.03 -9.06
C GLY A 121 1.84 -2.91 -8.24
N ASN A 122 2.11 -1.65 -8.60
CA ASN A 122 1.53 -0.48 -7.94
C ASN A 122 0.00 -0.48 -8.07
N MET A 123 -0.53 -0.72 -9.27
CA MET A 123 -1.97 -0.83 -9.47
C MET A 123 -2.59 -1.92 -8.59
N LEU A 124 -2.02 -3.13 -8.58
CA LEU A 124 -2.54 -4.26 -7.81
C LEU A 124 -2.50 -4.02 -6.31
N MET A 125 -1.45 -3.35 -5.80
CA MET A 125 -1.33 -3.01 -4.38
C MET A 125 -2.45 -2.07 -3.91
N PHE A 126 -3.01 -1.23 -4.77
CA PHE A 126 -4.05 -0.27 -4.40
C PHE A 126 -5.49 -0.74 -4.68
N ILE A 127 -5.70 -1.87 -5.36
CA ILE A 127 -7.04 -2.48 -5.50
C ILE A 127 -7.69 -2.76 -4.13
N PRO A 128 -7.00 -3.38 -3.14
CA PRO A 128 -7.58 -3.59 -1.82
C PRO A 128 -7.98 -2.28 -1.13
N MET A 129 -7.23 -1.18 -1.32
CA MET A 129 -7.60 0.14 -0.81
C MET A 129 -8.98 0.55 -1.30
N GLY A 130 -9.22 0.47 -2.61
CA GLY A 130 -10.49 0.82 -3.23
C GLY A 130 -11.66 -0.06 -2.76
N ILE A 131 -11.42 -1.35 -2.53
CA ILE A 131 -12.44 -2.28 -2.01
C ILE A 131 -12.77 -1.96 -0.55
N MET A 132 -11.77 -1.75 0.28
CA MET A 132 -11.94 -1.71 1.74
C MET A 132 -12.40 -0.34 2.25
N LEU A 133 -12.02 0.76 1.58
CA LEU A 133 -12.43 2.10 1.99
C LEU A 133 -13.96 2.24 2.14
N PRO A 134 -14.81 1.90 1.14
CA PRO A 134 -16.25 2.01 1.29
C PRO A 134 -16.87 0.99 2.26
N LEU A 135 -16.20 -0.15 2.48
CA LEU A 135 -16.65 -1.15 3.47
C LEU A 135 -16.38 -0.69 4.91
N VAL A 136 -15.27 0.01 5.15
CA VAL A 136 -14.89 0.51 6.47
C VAL A 136 -15.56 1.84 6.79
N PHE A 137 -15.66 2.75 5.81
CA PHE A 137 -16.18 4.10 5.97
C PHE A 137 -17.47 4.27 5.16
N LYS A 138 -18.60 4.27 5.84
CA LYS A 138 -19.95 4.33 5.21
C LYS A 138 -20.22 5.59 4.37
N ASN A 139 -19.47 6.66 4.59
CA ASN A 139 -19.65 7.94 3.92
C ASN A 139 -18.88 8.06 2.58
N ILE A 140 -18.15 7.01 2.18
CA ILE A 140 -17.41 7.02 0.93
C ILE A 140 -18.36 6.68 -0.23
N ASN A 141 -18.60 7.67 -1.07
CA ASN A 141 -19.38 7.57 -2.30
C ASN A 141 -18.50 7.77 -3.54
N LYS A 142 -19.10 7.70 -4.74
CA LYS A 142 -18.39 7.87 -6.00
C LYS A 142 -17.56 9.15 -6.10
N LYS A 143 -18.03 10.28 -5.57
CA LYS A 143 -17.29 11.55 -5.63
C LYS A 143 -16.12 11.54 -4.64
N ASN A 144 -16.37 11.08 -3.43
CA ASN A 144 -15.38 11.10 -2.38
C ASN A 144 -14.22 10.14 -2.66
N ILE A 145 -14.48 8.97 -3.30
CA ILE A 145 -13.42 8.00 -3.58
C ILE A 145 -12.35 8.57 -4.51
N PHE A 146 -12.74 9.34 -5.54
CA PHE A 146 -11.77 9.98 -6.45
C PHE A 146 -10.84 10.92 -5.69
N VAL A 147 -11.41 11.79 -4.85
CA VAL A 147 -10.65 12.75 -4.05
C VAL A 147 -9.75 12.03 -3.04
N ILE A 148 -10.29 11.04 -2.33
CA ILE A 148 -9.53 10.28 -1.32
C ILE A 148 -8.39 9.50 -1.98
N ALA A 149 -8.63 8.83 -3.11
CA ALA A 149 -7.61 8.10 -3.83
C ALA A 149 -6.47 9.02 -4.29
N ILE A 150 -6.78 10.18 -4.90
CA ILE A 150 -5.77 11.16 -5.30
C ILE A 150 -4.99 11.67 -4.08
N LEU A 151 -5.67 12.03 -3.00
CA LEU A 151 -4.99 12.56 -1.81
C LEU A 151 -4.06 11.52 -1.17
N ILE A 152 -4.48 10.26 -1.10
CA ILE A 152 -3.65 9.18 -0.56
C ILE A 152 -2.42 8.96 -1.43
N THR A 153 -2.61 8.82 -2.75
CA THR A 153 -1.50 8.55 -3.67
C THR A 153 -0.50 9.70 -3.70
N LEU A 154 -0.98 10.94 -3.79
CA LEU A 154 -0.12 12.13 -3.72
C LEU A 154 0.64 12.23 -2.39
N SER A 155 -0.04 11.95 -1.26
CA SER A 155 0.62 11.99 0.05
C SER A 155 1.75 10.97 0.14
N ILE A 156 1.56 9.77 -0.38
CA ILE A 156 2.58 8.73 -0.43
C ILE A 156 3.76 9.20 -1.27
N GLU A 157 3.51 9.65 -2.49
CA GLU A 157 4.56 10.07 -3.42
C GLU A 157 5.36 11.28 -2.91
N ILE A 158 4.71 12.24 -2.25
CA ILE A 158 5.40 13.39 -1.62
C ILE A 158 6.31 12.94 -0.47
N LEU A 159 5.93 11.88 0.26
CA LEU A 159 6.71 11.36 1.38
C LEU A 159 7.86 10.44 0.94
N GLN A 160 7.77 9.80 -0.22
CA GLN A 160 8.78 8.84 -0.70
C GLN A 160 10.20 9.42 -0.82
N PRO A 161 10.44 10.64 -1.33
CA PRO A 161 11.78 11.23 -1.38
C PRO A 161 12.42 11.41 0.01
N ILE A 162 11.61 11.61 1.05
CA ILE A 162 12.10 11.72 2.43
C ILE A 162 12.70 10.39 2.90
N VAL A 163 12.13 9.27 2.48
CA VAL A 163 12.58 7.92 2.86
C VAL A 163 13.56 7.31 1.84
N GLY A 164 14.15 8.14 0.97
CA GLY A 164 15.15 7.70 -0.01
C GLY A 164 14.58 6.96 -1.21
N ARG A 165 13.27 7.09 -1.47
CA ARG A 165 12.60 6.56 -2.68
C ARG A 165 12.37 7.69 -3.68
N SER A 166 12.03 7.32 -4.92
CA SER A 166 11.75 8.33 -5.96
C SER A 166 10.27 8.70 -5.95
N PHE A 167 9.98 10.01 -6.04
CA PHE A 167 8.67 10.48 -6.46
C PHE A 167 8.46 10.11 -7.92
N ASP A 168 7.37 9.40 -8.24
CA ASP A 168 7.08 9.00 -9.61
C ASP A 168 5.61 9.26 -9.98
N ILE A 169 5.40 9.98 -11.09
CA ILE A 169 4.06 10.29 -11.57
C ILE A 169 3.31 9.04 -12.04
N ASP A 170 4.04 8.03 -12.54
CA ASP A 170 3.44 6.75 -12.93
C ASP A 170 2.83 6.03 -11.73
N ASP A 171 3.47 6.10 -10.57
CA ASP A 171 2.97 5.49 -9.34
C ASP A 171 1.68 6.17 -8.89
N ILE A 172 1.59 7.50 -8.97
CA ILE A 172 0.33 8.23 -8.70
C ILE A 172 -0.79 7.72 -9.60
N ILE A 173 -0.52 7.61 -10.89
CA ILE A 173 -1.52 7.17 -11.88
C ILE A 173 -1.97 5.74 -11.60
N MET A 174 -1.04 4.82 -11.40
CA MET A 174 -1.33 3.40 -11.20
C MET A 174 -2.00 3.11 -9.87
N ASN A 175 -1.56 3.74 -8.80
CA ASN A 175 -2.17 3.65 -7.47
C ASN A 175 -3.61 4.19 -7.49
N PHE A 176 -3.83 5.31 -8.16
CA PHE A 176 -5.16 5.87 -8.36
C PHE A 176 -6.06 4.93 -9.16
N ILE A 177 -5.61 4.42 -10.31
CA ILE A 177 -6.36 3.48 -11.15
C ILE A 177 -6.71 2.22 -10.34
N GLY A 178 -5.75 1.65 -9.61
CA GLY A 178 -5.99 0.50 -8.74
C GLY A 178 -7.09 0.75 -7.71
N SER A 179 -7.06 1.91 -7.04
CA SER A 179 -8.10 2.29 -6.08
C SER A 179 -9.48 2.41 -6.72
N ILE A 180 -9.58 2.96 -7.93
CA ILE A 180 -10.86 3.09 -8.65
C ILE A 180 -11.38 1.72 -9.10
N ILE A 181 -10.52 0.86 -9.62
CA ILE A 181 -10.89 -0.52 -9.99
C ILE A 181 -11.45 -1.27 -8.77
N GLY A 182 -10.77 -1.19 -7.62
CA GLY A 182 -11.23 -1.82 -6.38
C GLY A 182 -12.59 -1.31 -5.92
N TYR A 183 -12.80 0.02 -5.96
CA TYR A 183 -14.08 0.64 -5.62
C TYR A 183 -15.21 0.19 -6.55
N LEU A 184 -14.98 0.16 -7.86
CA LEU A 184 -15.97 -0.30 -8.83
C LEU A 184 -16.34 -1.77 -8.61
N ALA A 185 -15.33 -2.63 -8.39
CA ALA A 185 -15.54 -4.04 -8.14
C ALA A 185 -16.44 -4.28 -6.92
N VAL A 186 -16.18 -3.65 -5.79
CA VAL A 186 -17.01 -3.82 -4.59
C VAL A 186 -18.41 -3.20 -4.75
N THR A 187 -18.52 -2.08 -5.46
CA THR A 187 -19.81 -1.43 -5.70
C THR A 187 -20.73 -2.29 -6.59
N ILE A 188 -20.15 -2.89 -7.64
CA ILE A 188 -20.89 -3.82 -8.51
C ILE A 188 -21.33 -5.06 -7.71
N PHE A 189 -20.41 -5.64 -6.92
CA PHE A 189 -20.72 -6.80 -6.09
C PHE A 189 -21.89 -6.54 -5.11
N ILE A 190 -21.89 -5.39 -4.44
CA ILE A 190 -22.97 -5.02 -3.50
C ILE A 190 -24.30 -4.87 -4.24
N LYS A 191 -24.32 -4.20 -5.39
CA LYS A 191 -25.54 -4.04 -6.20
C LYS A 191 -26.12 -5.37 -6.66
N LEU A 192 -25.28 -6.26 -7.19
CA LEU A 192 -25.72 -7.59 -7.63
C LEU A 192 -26.35 -8.40 -6.47
N LYS A 193 -25.79 -8.28 -5.27
CA LYS A 193 -26.33 -8.94 -4.08
C LYS A 193 -27.66 -8.35 -3.62
N GLU A 194 -27.92 -7.07 -3.85
CA GLU A 194 -29.18 -6.40 -3.54
C GLU A 194 -30.28 -6.78 -4.54
N THR A 195 -29.92 -6.92 -5.82
CA THR A 195 -30.88 -7.30 -6.90
C THR A 195 -31.34 -8.75 -6.79
N ASN A 196 -30.54 -9.63 -6.18
CA ASN A 196 -30.84 -11.06 -6.02
C ASN A 196 -31.54 -11.40 -4.68
N LYS A 197 -31.97 -10.39 -3.92
CA LYS A 197 -32.80 -10.52 -2.71
C LYS A 197 -34.21 -10.08 -2.96
#